data_1b93cf0bd734a7e10ae847eeb4afc6f0
#
_entry.id   1b93cf0bd734a7e10ae847eeb4afc6f0
#
_cell.length_a   1.000
_cell.length_b   1.000
_cell.length_c   1.000
_cell.angle_alpha   90.00
_cell.angle_beta   90.00
_cell.angle_gamma   90.00
#
_symmetry.space_group_name_H-M   'P 1'
#
loop_
_entity.id
_entity.type
_entity.pdbx_description
1 polymer ?
#
loop_
_entity_poly.entity_id
_entity_poly.type
_entity_poly.pdbx_seq_one_letter_code
_entity_poly.pdbx_strand_id
1 'polypeptide(L)'
;MRELSFQKPMVLAIAEGATTPNPGQAGVSVWSSTLGKPVYWTGTQWTAGQAAADPWAYLQLASDFATSSATAVDVTGLAFTPTANTDYLVEAQLLMRTATATVGARPGIAWPTGGMTDAVAEIRASSSATAQVLVYGNSAAAVLNANTGLATTTGSFAAKVEATLLMGASPAGNFRLQLASETAGTNVTLKAGSWMRYRTF
;
A
#
# COMPACT_ATOMS: atom_id res chain seq x y z
N MET A 1 27.09 20.95 34.30
CA MET A 1 25.98 20.67 33.39
C MET A 1 25.63 21.93 32.64
N ARG A 2 25.73 21.97 31.30
CA ARG A 2 25.24 23.12 30.52
C ARG A 2 23.74 22.90 30.30
N GLU A 3 22.91 23.80 30.76
CA GLU A 3 21.50 23.83 30.43
C GLU A 3 21.35 23.97 28.92
N LEU A 4 20.67 23.02 28.29
CA LEU A 4 20.22 23.13 26.91
C LEU A 4 19.02 24.11 26.91
N SER A 5 19.30 25.37 26.62
CA SER A 5 18.26 26.36 26.38
C SER A 5 17.58 26.01 25.06
N PHE A 6 16.38 25.46 25.11
CA PHE A 6 15.51 25.37 23.94
C PHE A 6 15.05 26.77 23.56
N GLN A 7 15.70 27.37 22.58
CA GLN A 7 15.18 28.62 22.00
C GLN A 7 13.81 28.36 21.39
N LYS A 8 12.82 29.16 21.79
CA LYS A 8 11.52 29.16 21.14
C LYS A 8 11.71 29.30 19.62
N PRO A 9 11.07 28.48 18.78
CA PRO A 9 11.19 28.65 17.35
C PRO A 9 10.80 30.06 16.94
N MET A 10 11.64 30.70 16.16
CA MET A 10 11.37 32.03 15.65
C MET A 10 10.18 31.95 14.68
N VAL A 11 9.14 32.73 14.96
CA VAL A 11 7.94 32.82 14.13
C VAL A 11 7.99 34.09 13.33
N LEU A 12 7.98 34.01 12.02
CA LEU A 12 8.00 35.14 11.10
C LEU A 12 6.85 35.06 10.09
N ALA A 13 6.35 36.21 9.67
CA ALA A 13 5.36 36.32 8.60
C ALA A 13 6.08 36.27 7.24
N ILE A 14 6.37 35.08 6.76
CA ILE A 14 7.11 34.83 5.52
C ILE A 14 6.20 34.12 4.51
N ALA A 15 6.05 34.69 3.32
CA ALA A 15 5.39 34.05 2.19
C ALA A 15 6.37 33.18 1.42
N GLU A 16 5.83 32.16 0.70
CA GLU A 16 6.62 31.35 -0.22
C GLU A 16 7.18 32.24 -1.36
N GLY A 17 8.45 32.03 -1.73
CA GLY A 17 9.13 32.83 -2.73
C GLY A 17 9.62 34.21 -2.22
N ALA A 18 9.35 34.58 -0.96
CA ALA A 18 9.85 35.83 -0.40
C ALA A 18 11.38 35.88 -0.39
N THR A 19 11.94 37.04 -0.70
CA THR A 19 13.39 37.27 -0.68
C THR A 19 13.83 38.01 0.59
N THR A 20 12.88 38.46 1.41
CA THR A 20 13.09 39.15 2.69
C THR A 20 12.27 38.53 3.80
N PRO A 21 12.73 38.50 5.06
CA PRO A 21 14.09 38.88 5.46
C PRO A 21 15.14 37.92 4.92
N ASN A 22 16.28 38.43 4.48
CA ASN A 22 17.41 37.65 4.02
C ASN A 22 18.32 37.29 5.20
N PRO A 23 18.45 36.01 5.59
CA PRO A 23 19.32 35.61 6.70
C PRO A 23 20.81 35.58 6.34
N GLY A 24 21.15 35.81 5.05
CA GLY A 24 22.54 35.81 4.57
C GLY A 24 23.17 34.40 4.43
N GLN A 25 22.52 33.36 4.93
CA GLN A 25 23.03 31.99 4.90
C GLN A 25 21.92 31.01 4.51
N ALA A 26 22.19 30.15 3.55
CA ALA A 26 21.27 29.07 3.16
C ALA A 26 21.08 28.05 4.31
N GLY A 27 19.92 27.41 4.35
CA GLY A 27 19.60 26.40 5.34
C GLY A 27 18.99 26.92 6.64
N VAL A 28 18.87 28.23 6.83
CA VAL A 28 18.10 28.79 7.97
C VAL A 28 16.64 28.41 7.82
N SER A 29 16.04 27.88 8.88
CA SER A 29 14.61 27.54 8.91
C SER A 29 13.90 28.29 10.03
N VAL A 30 12.66 28.69 9.74
CA VAL A 30 11.78 29.40 10.68
C VAL A 30 10.34 28.93 10.49
N TRP A 31 9.50 29.18 11.48
CA TRP A 31 8.07 28.96 11.32
C TRP A 31 7.43 30.17 10.62
N SER A 32 6.76 29.93 9.49
CA SER A 32 5.97 30.98 8.82
C SER A 32 4.57 31.06 9.41
N SER A 33 4.21 32.18 10.01
CA SER A 33 2.84 32.44 10.46
C SER A 33 1.87 32.63 9.29
N THR A 34 2.36 33.09 8.15
CA THR A 34 1.55 33.26 6.93
C THR A 34 1.14 31.94 6.31
N LEU A 35 2.06 30.96 6.30
CA LEU A 35 1.85 29.67 5.68
C LEU A 35 1.41 28.58 6.69
N GLY A 36 1.52 28.85 8.00
CA GLY A 36 1.23 27.89 9.06
C GLY A 36 2.14 26.65 9.06
N LYS A 37 3.36 26.77 8.52
CA LYS A 37 4.32 25.67 8.37
C LYS A 37 5.77 26.16 8.40
N PRO A 38 6.75 25.27 8.63
CA PRO A 38 8.16 25.66 8.54
C PRO A 38 8.53 26.03 7.10
N VAL A 39 9.38 27.04 6.98
CA VAL A 39 10.02 27.48 5.73
C VAL A 39 11.52 27.53 5.93
N TYR A 40 12.27 27.32 4.87
CA TYR A 40 13.74 27.41 4.89
C TYR A 40 14.25 28.32 3.79
N TRP A 41 15.39 28.95 4.06
CA TRP A 41 16.06 29.83 3.12
C TRP A 41 16.95 29.02 2.18
N THR A 42 16.73 29.13 0.87
CA THR A 42 17.50 28.41 -0.15
C THR A 42 18.84 29.09 -0.49
N GLY A 43 19.09 30.28 0.03
CA GLY A 43 20.17 31.18 -0.36
C GLY A 43 19.68 32.38 -1.19
N THR A 44 18.51 32.26 -1.79
CA THR A 44 17.90 33.29 -2.64
C THR A 44 16.47 33.67 -2.25
N GLN A 45 15.71 32.68 -1.77
CA GLN A 45 14.30 32.87 -1.39
C GLN A 45 13.88 31.90 -0.28
N TRP A 46 12.77 32.22 0.37
CA TRP A 46 12.12 31.35 1.32
C TRP A 46 11.24 30.33 0.61
N THR A 47 11.44 29.06 0.91
CA THR A 47 10.66 27.94 0.36
C THR A 47 10.00 27.20 1.49
N ALA A 48 8.72 26.91 1.35
CA ALA A 48 8.03 26.05 2.29
C ALA A 48 8.67 24.67 2.28
N GLY A 49 8.96 24.14 3.45
CA GLY A 49 9.31 22.73 3.57
C GLY A 49 8.15 21.91 3.00
N GLN A 50 8.35 21.24 1.88
CA GLN A 50 7.44 20.19 1.49
C GLN A 50 7.59 19.10 2.55
N ALA A 51 6.52 18.75 3.25
CA ALA A 51 6.45 17.43 3.82
C ALA A 51 6.79 16.48 2.66
N ALA A 52 7.78 15.62 2.85
CA ALA A 52 8.09 14.61 1.85
C ALA A 52 6.75 13.98 1.46
N ALA A 53 6.40 14.07 0.18
CA ALA A 53 5.16 13.47 -0.29
C ALA A 53 5.17 12.00 0.16
N ASP A 54 4.09 11.55 0.71
CA ASP A 54 3.98 10.13 1.07
C ASP A 54 4.31 9.33 -0.21
N PRO A 55 5.39 8.54 -0.22
CA PRO A 55 5.80 7.81 -1.42
C PRO A 55 4.81 6.70 -1.79
N TRP A 56 3.80 6.45 -0.96
CA TRP A 56 2.82 5.42 -1.17
C TRP A 56 1.63 5.91 -1.99
N ALA A 57 1.32 5.18 -3.06
CA ALA A 57 0.04 5.25 -3.73
C ALA A 57 -0.96 4.31 -3.04
N TYR A 58 -2.18 4.78 -2.78
CA TYR A 58 -3.21 4.05 -2.06
C TYR A 58 -4.39 3.71 -2.96
N LEU A 59 -4.87 2.48 -2.85
CA LEU A 59 -6.09 1.99 -3.44
C LEU A 59 -6.95 1.38 -2.34
N GLN A 60 -8.24 1.69 -2.31
CA GLN A 60 -9.16 1.20 -1.29
C GLN A 60 -10.50 0.83 -1.92
N LEU A 61 -11.09 -0.27 -1.45
CA LEU A 61 -12.44 -0.63 -1.82
C LEU A 61 -13.46 0.31 -1.17
N ALA A 62 -14.23 1.00 -2.00
CA ALA A 62 -15.34 1.84 -1.55
C ALA A 62 -16.60 1.03 -1.21
N SER A 63 -16.73 -0.17 -1.77
CA SER A 63 -17.86 -1.10 -1.57
C SER A 63 -17.36 -2.54 -1.43
N ASP A 64 -18.20 -3.40 -0.91
CA ASP A 64 -17.92 -4.82 -0.83
C ASP A 64 -17.75 -5.44 -2.22
N PHE A 65 -16.75 -6.29 -2.37
CA PHE A 65 -16.54 -7.15 -3.52
C PHE A 65 -16.86 -8.59 -3.15
N ALA A 66 -17.77 -9.24 -3.84
CA ALA A 66 -18.17 -10.61 -3.56
C ALA A 66 -18.01 -11.52 -4.77
N THR A 67 -17.63 -12.78 -4.53
CA THR A 67 -17.59 -13.83 -5.55
C THR A 67 -17.99 -15.16 -4.95
N SER A 68 -18.59 -16.01 -5.77
CA SER A 68 -18.85 -17.43 -5.46
C SER A 68 -18.01 -18.37 -6.34
N SER A 69 -17.06 -17.82 -7.08
CA SER A 69 -16.16 -18.59 -7.95
C SER A 69 -15.11 -19.32 -7.14
N ALA A 70 -14.90 -20.58 -7.42
CA ALA A 70 -13.75 -21.33 -6.90
C ALA A 70 -12.45 -21.03 -7.68
N THR A 71 -12.57 -20.40 -8.86
CA THR A 71 -11.44 -19.84 -9.59
C THR A 71 -11.23 -18.41 -9.16
N ALA A 72 -9.98 -18.00 -9.01
CA ALA A 72 -9.62 -16.64 -8.57
C ALA A 72 -10.17 -15.59 -9.55
N VAL A 73 -10.80 -14.55 -8.98
CA VAL A 73 -11.40 -13.43 -9.69
C VAL A 73 -10.68 -12.16 -9.26
N ASP A 74 -10.34 -11.30 -10.22
CA ASP A 74 -9.69 -10.02 -9.96
C ASP A 74 -10.59 -9.10 -9.14
N VAL A 75 -10.04 -8.53 -8.09
CA VAL A 75 -10.75 -7.57 -7.24
C VAL A 75 -10.71 -6.20 -7.91
N THR A 76 -11.86 -5.78 -8.44
CA THR A 76 -11.98 -4.46 -9.07
C THR A 76 -11.62 -3.35 -8.06
N GLY A 77 -10.69 -2.46 -8.44
CA GLY A 77 -10.22 -1.36 -7.59
C GLY A 77 -8.97 -1.67 -6.78
N LEU A 78 -8.47 -2.92 -6.75
CA LEU A 78 -7.20 -3.28 -6.11
C LEU A 78 -6.21 -3.82 -7.16
N ALA A 79 -5.88 -2.97 -8.12
CA ALA A 79 -4.95 -3.27 -9.20
C ALA A 79 -4.18 -2.02 -9.60
N PHE A 80 -2.94 -2.18 -10.05
CA PHE A 80 -2.17 -1.09 -10.68
C PHE A 80 -1.33 -1.62 -11.85
N THR A 81 -0.99 -0.72 -12.77
CA THR A 81 -0.14 -1.03 -13.92
C THR A 81 1.30 -0.64 -13.59
N PRO A 82 2.23 -1.59 -13.51
CA PRO A 82 3.65 -1.27 -13.31
C PRO A 82 4.25 -0.55 -14.52
N THR A 83 5.24 0.30 -14.25
CA THR A 83 6.03 1.01 -15.25
C THR A 83 7.31 0.24 -15.54
N ALA A 84 7.82 0.37 -16.75
CA ALA A 84 9.09 -0.24 -17.19
C ALA A 84 10.28 0.21 -16.33
N ASN A 85 11.18 -0.72 -16.02
CA ASN A 85 12.41 -0.49 -15.25
C ASN A 85 12.17 0.21 -13.90
N THR A 86 11.05 -0.10 -13.26
CA THR A 86 10.65 0.51 -11.99
C THR A 86 10.25 -0.59 -11.01
N ASP A 87 10.96 -0.69 -9.90
CA ASP A 87 10.70 -1.70 -8.89
C ASP A 87 9.65 -1.24 -7.89
N TYR A 88 8.87 -2.17 -7.36
CA TYR A 88 7.74 -1.88 -6.49
C TYR A 88 7.73 -2.70 -5.21
N LEU A 89 7.43 -2.03 -4.12
CA LEU A 89 6.98 -2.65 -2.88
C LEU A 89 5.46 -2.49 -2.79
N VAL A 90 4.77 -3.59 -2.50
CA VAL A 90 3.31 -3.63 -2.38
C VAL A 90 2.93 -4.18 -1.03
N GLU A 91 1.96 -3.54 -0.39
CA GLU A 91 1.35 -4.00 0.84
C GLU A 91 -0.17 -3.92 0.73
N ALA A 92 -0.88 -4.90 1.29
CA ALA A 92 -2.32 -4.86 1.36
C ALA A 92 -2.86 -5.43 2.67
N GLN A 93 -4.00 -4.92 3.09
CA GLN A 93 -4.80 -5.50 4.15
C GLN A 93 -6.22 -5.73 3.65
N LEU A 94 -6.63 -6.98 3.72
CA LEU A 94 -7.88 -7.48 3.19
C LEU A 94 -8.78 -7.86 4.37
N LEU A 95 -9.97 -7.29 4.42
CA LEU A 95 -11.02 -7.66 5.38
C LEU A 95 -11.96 -8.62 4.66
N MET A 96 -11.99 -9.87 5.09
CA MET A 96 -12.75 -10.92 4.41
C MET A 96 -13.88 -11.45 5.28
N ARG A 97 -14.90 -11.99 4.64
CA ARG A 97 -16.02 -12.69 5.26
C ARG A 97 -16.50 -13.81 4.35
N THR A 98 -16.96 -14.89 4.95
CA THR A 98 -17.62 -15.99 4.22
C THR A 98 -19.11 -16.04 4.53
N ALA A 99 -19.90 -16.53 3.61
CA ALA A 99 -21.36 -16.67 3.83
C ALA A 99 -21.70 -17.82 4.80
N THR A 100 -20.81 -18.81 4.91
CA THR A 100 -20.99 -19.97 5.78
C THR A 100 -19.74 -20.25 6.59
N ALA A 101 -19.87 -20.92 7.71
CA ALA A 101 -18.76 -21.32 8.57
C ALA A 101 -18.00 -22.57 8.07
N THR A 102 -18.31 -23.06 6.89
CA THR A 102 -17.71 -24.29 6.31
C THR A 102 -16.94 -24.07 5.03
N VAL A 103 -16.91 -22.82 4.52
CA VAL A 103 -16.23 -22.46 3.28
C VAL A 103 -15.31 -21.29 3.52
N GLY A 104 -14.06 -21.41 3.14
CA GLY A 104 -13.03 -20.39 3.29
C GLY A 104 -12.99 -19.41 2.10
N ALA A 105 -12.58 -18.18 2.38
CA ALA A 105 -12.20 -17.22 1.36
C ALA A 105 -10.72 -17.37 1.03
N ARG A 106 -10.37 -17.36 -0.25
CA ARG A 106 -9.01 -17.57 -0.77
C ARG A 106 -8.50 -16.28 -1.42
N PRO A 107 -7.76 -15.44 -0.69
CA PRO A 107 -7.08 -14.30 -1.29
C PRO A 107 -5.95 -14.77 -2.19
N GLY A 108 -5.68 -13.99 -3.24
CA GLY A 108 -4.64 -14.29 -4.20
C GLY A 108 -4.03 -13.05 -4.82
N ILE A 109 -3.00 -13.27 -5.60
CA ILE A 109 -2.30 -12.27 -6.40
C ILE A 109 -2.22 -12.78 -7.83
N ALA A 110 -2.52 -11.92 -8.79
CA ALA A 110 -2.11 -12.12 -10.17
C ALA A 110 -0.98 -11.14 -10.50
N TRP A 111 0.11 -11.69 -10.98
CA TRP A 111 1.26 -10.94 -11.42
C TRP A 111 1.01 -10.27 -12.78
N PRO A 112 1.75 -9.21 -13.12
CA PRO A 112 1.86 -8.76 -14.50
C PRO A 112 2.26 -9.91 -15.43
N THR A 113 1.68 -9.98 -16.62
CA THR A 113 1.85 -11.12 -17.53
C THR A 113 3.19 -11.11 -18.29
N GLY A 114 3.97 -10.05 -18.16
CA GLY A 114 5.29 -9.94 -18.79
C GLY A 114 6.10 -8.79 -18.22
N GLY A 115 7.37 -8.75 -18.59
CA GLY A 115 8.28 -7.68 -18.23
C GLY A 115 8.78 -7.69 -16.79
N MET A 116 8.42 -8.64 -15.96
CA MET A 116 9.07 -8.83 -14.67
C MET A 116 10.41 -9.54 -14.85
N THR A 117 11.43 -9.08 -14.15
CA THR A 117 12.71 -9.79 -14.01
C THR A 117 12.70 -10.74 -12.83
N ASP A 118 12.00 -10.36 -11.76
CA ASP A 118 11.73 -11.20 -10.60
C ASP A 118 10.56 -10.65 -9.80
N ALA A 119 9.93 -11.48 -8.96
CA ALA A 119 8.96 -11.06 -7.96
C ALA A 119 8.83 -12.10 -6.85
N VAL A 120 8.53 -11.62 -5.67
CA VAL A 120 8.24 -12.45 -4.51
C VAL A 120 7.05 -11.87 -3.76
N ALA A 121 6.18 -12.72 -3.23
CA ALA A 121 5.11 -12.30 -2.36
C ALA A 121 4.82 -13.27 -1.24
N GLU A 122 4.20 -12.73 -0.22
CA GLU A 122 3.68 -13.44 0.93
C GLU A 122 2.23 -13.04 1.17
N ILE A 123 1.39 -14.05 1.42
CA ILE A 123 0.02 -13.86 1.89
C ILE A 123 -0.10 -14.50 3.27
N ARG A 124 -0.43 -13.71 4.28
CA ARG A 124 -0.75 -14.17 5.63
C ARG A 124 -2.23 -14.01 5.87
N ALA A 125 -2.91 -15.08 6.18
CA ALA A 125 -4.34 -15.05 6.47
C ALA A 125 -4.66 -15.88 7.70
N SER A 126 -5.66 -15.45 8.47
CA SER A 126 -6.16 -16.23 9.61
C SER A 126 -6.84 -17.50 9.11
N SER A 127 -6.43 -18.64 9.62
CA SER A 127 -7.10 -19.94 9.39
C SER A 127 -8.06 -20.29 10.52
N SER A 128 -7.86 -19.71 11.71
CA SER A 128 -8.74 -19.82 12.88
C SER A 128 -8.52 -18.62 13.81
N ALA A 129 -9.16 -18.59 14.95
CA ALA A 129 -8.92 -17.57 15.98
C ALA A 129 -7.47 -17.56 16.51
N THR A 130 -6.75 -18.67 16.38
CA THR A 130 -5.42 -18.87 16.97
C THR A 130 -4.36 -19.31 15.97
N ALA A 131 -4.70 -19.51 14.68
CA ALA A 131 -3.78 -19.99 13.65
C ALA A 131 -3.81 -19.11 12.41
N GLN A 132 -2.68 -19.06 11.71
CA GLN A 132 -2.52 -18.34 10.44
C GLN A 132 -1.99 -19.30 9.37
N VAL A 133 -2.41 -19.07 8.13
CA VAL A 133 -1.82 -19.67 6.93
C VAL A 133 -0.87 -18.66 6.32
N LEU A 134 0.30 -19.13 5.95
CA LEU A 134 1.32 -18.39 5.25
C LEU A 134 1.55 -19.02 3.88
N VAL A 135 1.42 -18.22 2.83
CA VAL A 135 1.64 -18.66 1.45
C VAL A 135 2.73 -17.80 0.83
N TYR A 136 3.77 -18.44 0.32
CA TYR A 136 4.84 -17.78 -0.44
C TYR A 136 4.67 -18.09 -1.93
N GLY A 137 5.05 -17.14 -2.76
CA GLY A 137 5.12 -17.31 -4.19
C GLY A 137 6.16 -16.40 -4.82
N ASN A 138 6.58 -16.77 -6.01
CA ASN A 138 7.49 -15.99 -6.84
C ASN A 138 6.92 -15.83 -8.26
N SER A 139 7.62 -15.10 -9.11
CA SER A 139 7.23 -14.83 -10.48
C SER A 139 7.08 -16.06 -11.39
N ALA A 140 7.58 -17.22 -10.97
CA ALA A 140 7.41 -18.47 -11.73
C ALA A 140 5.97 -19.01 -11.69
N ALA A 141 5.17 -18.59 -10.71
CA ALA A 141 3.75 -18.92 -10.64
C ALA A 141 2.92 -17.73 -11.16
N ALA A 142 2.15 -17.91 -12.22
CA ALA A 142 1.32 -16.85 -12.80
C ALA A 142 0.30 -16.27 -11.81
N VAL A 143 -0.08 -17.02 -10.80
CA VAL A 143 -1.03 -16.63 -9.75
C VAL A 143 -0.60 -17.28 -8.42
N LEU A 144 -0.61 -16.49 -7.37
CA LEU A 144 -0.43 -16.98 -6.01
C LEU A 144 -1.79 -16.96 -5.31
N ASN A 145 -2.30 -18.12 -4.93
CA ASN A 145 -3.53 -18.26 -4.16
C ASN A 145 -3.28 -18.97 -2.84
N ALA A 146 -3.90 -18.51 -1.78
CA ALA A 146 -4.02 -19.30 -0.56
C ALA A 146 -4.95 -20.48 -0.82
N ASN A 147 -4.39 -21.69 -0.98
CA ASN A 147 -5.11 -22.83 -1.54
C ASN A 147 -6.07 -23.53 -0.57
N THR A 148 -5.85 -23.52 0.73
CA THR A 148 -6.68 -24.24 1.71
C THR A 148 -6.51 -23.67 3.10
N GLY A 149 -7.44 -23.98 4.00
CA GLY A 149 -7.27 -23.79 5.44
C GLY A 149 -7.49 -22.39 5.97
N LEU A 150 -8.14 -21.50 5.20
CA LEU A 150 -8.48 -20.19 5.70
C LEU A 150 -9.71 -20.21 6.60
N ALA A 151 -9.85 -19.14 7.41
CA ALA A 151 -10.92 -19.07 8.38
C ALA A 151 -12.29 -19.24 7.70
N THR A 152 -13.02 -20.22 8.19
CA THR A 152 -14.40 -20.51 7.82
C THR A 152 -15.31 -19.86 8.85
N THR A 153 -15.46 -18.55 8.79
CA THR A 153 -16.29 -17.83 9.76
C THR A 153 -17.20 -16.84 9.06
N THR A 154 -18.42 -16.73 9.56
CA THR A 154 -19.35 -15.67 9.18
C THR A 154 -18.96 -14.32 9.77
N GLY A 155 -18.01 -14.27 10.69
CA GLY A 155 -17.36 -13.05 11.17
C GLY A 155 -16.33 -12.54 10.17
N SER A 156 -15.90 -11.31 10.35
CA SER A 156 -14.82 -10.73 9.54
C SER A 156 -13.46 -11.21 10.05
N PHE A 157 -12.55 -11.49 9.12
CA PHE A 157 -11.16 -11.83 9.39
C PHE A 157 -10.24 -11.12 8.40
N ALA A 158 -8.96 -11.05 8.74
CA ALA A 158 -8.00 -10.29 7.95
C ALA A 158 -6.99 -11.19 7.23
N ALA A 159 -6.57 -10.76 6.04
CA ALA A 159 -5.33 -11.20 5.42
C ALA A 159 -4.43 -10.01 5.13
N LYS A 160 -3.12 -10.23 5.22
CA LYS A 160 -2.08 -9.31 4.77
C LYS A 160 -1.42 -9.86 3.54
N VAL A 161 -1.05 -8.98 2.64
CA VAL A 161 -0.26 -9.27 1.46
C VAL A 161 0.94 -8.35 1.46
N GLU A 162 2.11 -8.92 1.24
CA GLU A 162 3.35 -8.20 1.01
C GLU A 162 3.99 -8.72 -0.27
N ALA A 163 4.40 -7.84 -1.18
CA ALA A 163 5.04 -8.25 -2.43
C ALA A 163 6.12 -7.27 -2.85
N THR A 164 7.15 -7.82 -3.50
CA THR A 164 8.20 -7.06 -4.18
C THR A 164 8.17 -7.47 -5.65
N LEU A 165 8.15 -6.47 -6.54
CA LEU A 165 8.22 -6.67 -7.99
C LEU A 165 9.45 -5.98 -8.54
N LEU A 166 10.27 -6.68 -9.30
CA LEU A 166 11.38 -6.15 -10.06
C LEU A 166 10.98 -6.12 -11.53
N MET A 167 10.82 -4.92 -12.09
CA MET A 167 10.30 -4.74 -13.44
C MET A 167 11.42 -4.51 -14.46
N GLY A 168 11.33 -5.21 -15.56
CA GLY A 168 12.20 -4.99 -16.73
C GLY A 168 11.63 -3.95 -17.72
N ALA A 169 12.21 -3.95 -18.92
CA ALA A 169 11.95 -2.92 -19.91
C ALA A 169 10.54 -2.95 -20.56
N SER A 170 9.82 -4.07 -20.47
CA SER A 170 8.57 -4.26 -21.21
C SER A 170 7.48 -4.87 -20.35
N PRO A 171 6.98 -4.14 -19.32
CA PRO A 171 5.88 -4.64 -18.48
C PRO A 171 4.62 -4.83 -19.32
N ALA A 172 3.89 -5.89 -19.05
CA ALA A 172 2.58 -6.17 -19.63
C ALA A 172 1.60 -6.64 -18.55
N GLY A 173 0.37 -6.12 -18.63
CA GLY A 173 -0.67 -6.42 -17.65
C GLY A 173 -0.48 -5.70 -16.32
N ASN A 174 -1.36 -6.01 -15.38
CA ASN A 174 -1.45 -5.36 -14.08
C ASN A 174 -1.02 -6.31 -12.96
N PHE A 175 -0.48 -5.75 -11.89
CA PHE A 175 -0.53 -6.40 -10.58
C PHE A 175 -1.95 -6.29 -10.04
N ARG A 176 -2.54 -7.41 -9.58
CA ARG A 176 -3.94 -7.45 -9.14
C ARG A 176 -4.07 -8.32 -7.89
N LEU A 177 -4.87 -7.86 -6.95
CA LEU A 177 -5.37 -8.73 -5.90
C LEU A 177 -6.56 -9.54 -6.41
N GLN A 178 -6.67 -10.76 -5.93
CA GLN A 178 -7.70 -11.71 -6.35
C GLN A 178 -8.43 -12.28 -5.13
N LEU A 179 -9.64 -12.76 -5.37
CA LEU A 179 -10.44 -13.48 -4.39
C LEU A 179 -11.07 -14.69 -5.05
N ALA A 180 -11.10 -15.82 -4.35
CA ALA A 180 -11.87 -16.99 -4.72
C ALA A 180 -12.59 -17.57 -3.50
N SER A 181 -13.66 -18.28 -3.75
CA SER A 181 -14.28 -19.16 -2.77
C SER A 181 -13.55 -20.50 -2.74
N GLU A 182 -13.45 -21.14 -1.59
CA GLU A 182 -12.97 -22.53 -1.49
C GLU A 182 -13.90 -23.50 -2.21
N THR A 183 -15.19 -23.21 -2.20
CA THR A 183 -16.23 -24.03 -2.86
C THR A 183 -17.05 -23.18 -3.81
N ALA A 184 -17.18 -23.63 -5.06
CA ALA A 184 -18.03 -22.95 -6.04
C ALA A 184 -19.47 -22.85 -5.56
N GLY A 185 -20.12 -21.72 -5.87
CA GLY A 185 -21.50 -21.44 -5.50
C GLY A 185 -21.67 -20.83 -4.09
N THR A 186 -20.64 -20.80 -3.25
CA THR A 186 -20.71 -20.16 -1.92
C THR A 186 -20.02 -18.80 -1.93
N ASN A 187 -20.74 -17.76 -1.55
CA ASN A 187 -20.21 -16.40 -1.55
C ASN A 187 -19.14 -16.19 -0.50
N VAL A 188 -18.05 -15.58 -0.93
CA VAL A 188 -17.02 -14.96 -0.11
C VAL A 188 -16.95 -13.48 -0.45
N THR A 189 -16.67 -12.65 0.54
CA THR A 189 -16.74 -11.21 0.40
C THR A 189 -15.45 -10.57 0.90
N LEU A 190 -14.88 -9.70 0.09
CA LEU A 190 -13.89 -8.72 0.50
C LEU A 190 -14.62 -7.43 0.84
N LYS A 191 -14.50 -6.98 2.09
CA LYS A 191 -15.26 -5.86 2.63
C LYS A 191 -14.73 -4.51 2.15
N ALA A 192 -15.63 -3.55 2.02
CA ALA A 192 -15.29 -2.14 1.92
C ALA A 192 -14.29 -1.76 3.01
N GLY A 193 -13.32 -0.90 2.68
CA GLY A 193 -12.22 -0.57 3.57
C GLY A 193 -10.99 -1.49 3.44
N SER A 194 -11.07 -2.62 2.72
CA SER A 194 -9.87 -3.33 2.27
C SER A 194 -9.03 -2.43 1.38
N TRP A 195 -7.73 -2.45 1.56
CA TRP A 195 -6.83 -1.53 0.86
C TRP A 195 -5.56 -2.23 0.36
N MET A 196 -4.96 -1.63 -0.65
CA MET A 196 -3.62 -1.91 -1.14
C MET A 196 -2.86 -0.61 -1.29
N ARG A 197 -1.58 -0.62 -0.97
CA ARG A 197 -0.66 0.48 -1.25
C ARG A 197 0.59 -0.04 -1.94
N TYR A 198 1.18 0.80 -2.75
CA TYR A 198 2.44 0.48 -3.41
C TYR A 198 3.31 1.73 -3.54
N ARG A 199 4.61 1.51 -3.61
CA ARG A 199 5.60 2.56 -3.87
C ARG A 199 6.73 2.01 -4.73
N THR A 200 7.42 2.91 -5.38
CA THR A 200 8.70 2.63 -6.05
C THR A 200 9.86 2.74 -5.06
N PHE A 201 10.98 2.08 -5.37
CA PHE A 201 12.22 2.17 -4.59
C PHE A 201 13.46 2.04 -5.48
#